data_83f3424d08289034855eb23d6c7c2f20
#
_entry.id   83f3424d08289034855eb23d6c7c2f20
#
_cell.length_a   1.000
_cell.length_b   1.000
_cell.length_c   1.000
_cell.angle_alpha   90.00
_cell.angle_beta   90.00
_cell.angle_gamma   90.00
#
_symmetry.space_group_name_H-M   'P 1'
#
loop_
_entity.id
_entity.type
_entity.pdbx_description
1 polymer ?
#
loop_
_entity_poly.entity_id
_entity_poly.type
_entity_poly.pdbx_seq_one_letter_code
_entity_poly.pdbx_strand_id
1 'polypeptide(L)'
;RLTALTQESFSAVVLDGHEVVIVARSGIDLRVSAASASGVLAYGLHLGARLPAHVTSTGRVLLAALPETEFNRWLKGRTLSRLTAHTITDAKRLRDVIEQVRADDYCLASEEHELGIHALSVPVRNLQGKTVAALNVVAPLGRLPATMMRQTLLPLLIEAANEIRPLI
;
A
#
# COMPACT_ATOMS: atom_id res chain seq x y z
N ARG A 1 -13.41 11.87 3.47
CA ARG A 1 -12.73 13.18 3.55
C ARG A 1 -11.57 13.25 2.56
N LEU A 2 -10.58 12.35 2.62
CA LEU A 2 -9.39 12.37 1.75
C LEU A 2 -9.77 12.36 0.26
N THR A 3 -10.67 11.47 -0.14
CA THR A 3 -11.14 11.37 -1.54
C THR A 3 -11.77 12.69 -2.01
N ALA A 4 -12.57 13.34 -1.16
CA ALA A 4 -13.20 14.61 -1.50
C ALA A 4 -12.18 15.74 -1.69
N LEU A 5 -11.08 15.72 -0.92
CA LEU A 5 -10.02 16.72 -0.98
C LEU A 5 -9.08 16.52 -2.17
N THR A 6 -8.77 15.29 -2.53
CA THR A 6 -7.67 14.96 -3.44
C THR A 6 -8.13 14.37 -4.76
N GLN A 7 -9.39 13.93 -4.85
CA GLN A 7 -9.93 13.17 -5.99
C GLN A 7 -9.20 11.84 -6.24
N GLU A 8 -8.50 11.32 -5.20
CA GLU A 8 -7.78 10.05 -5.26
C GLU A 8 -8.53 8.93 -4.53
N SER A 9 -8.15 7.68 -4.80
CA SER A 9 -8.71 6.50 -4.14
C SER A 9 -7.83 6.06 -2.96
N PHE A 10 -8.46 5.84 -1.82
CA PHE A 10 -7.82 5.41 -0.57
C PHE A 10 -8.37 4.06 -0.13
N SER A 11 -7.52 3.25 0.50
CA SER A 11 -7.93 1.96 1.06
C SER A 11 -7.26 1.74 2.41
N ALA A 12 -7.96 1.05 3.32
CA ALA A 12 -7.37 0.45 4.50
C ALA A 12 -7.21 -1.06 4.26
N VAL A 13 -6.07 -1.59 4.65
CA VAL A 13 -5.61 -2.92 4.25
C VAL A 13 -5.00 -3.62 5.46
N VAL A 14 -5.25 -4.91 5.61
CA VAL A 14 -4.66 -5.77 6.65
C VAL A 14 -3.82 -6.89 6.04
N LEU A 15 -2.87 -7.40 6.79
CA LEU A 15 -2.05 -8.55 6.39
C LEU A 15 -2.78 -9.85 6.76
N ASP A 16 -2.89 -10.76 5.81
CA ASP A 16 -3.40 -12.12 6.00
C ASP A 16 -2.48 -13.13 5.31
N GLY A 17 -1.58 -13.72 6.08
CA GLY A 17 -0.58 -14.65 5.58
C GLY A 17 0.38 -13.97 4.59
N HIS A 18 0.25 -14.29 3.31
CA HIS A 18 1.14 -13.82 2.24
C HIS A 18 0.55 -12.70 1.43
N GLU A 19 -0.69 -12.38 1.71
CA GLU A 19 -1.48 -11.41 1.00
C GLU A 19 -1.93 -10.28 1.93
N VAL A 20 -2.29 -9.20 1.33
CA VAL A 20 -3.03 -8.12 1.98
C VAL A 20 -4.48 -8.16 1.52
N VAL A 21 -5.38 -7.78 2.42
CA VAL A 21 -6.82 -7.75 2.18
C VAL A 21 -7.35 -6.33 2.34
N ILE A 22 -8.08 -5.83 1.36
CA ILE A 22 -8.73 -4.53 1.42
C ILE A 22 -9.96 -4.64 2.32
N VAL A 23 -9.93 -3.97 3.48
CA VAL A 23 -11.00 -4.02 4.49
C VAL A 23 -11.87 -2.74 4.51
N ALA A 24 -11.36 -1.63 3.97
CA ALA A 24 -12.14 -0.42 3.75
C ALA A 24 -11.62 0.32 2.52
N ARG A 25 -12.50 1.01 1.81
CA ARG A 25 -12.15 1.77 0.62
C ARG A 25 -13.00 3.01 0.50
N SER A 26 -12.38 4.11 0.06
CA SER A 26 -13.03 5.33 -0.40
C SER A 26 -12.40 5.74 -1.71
N GLY A 27 -13.20 6.04 -2.72
CA GLY A 27 -12.72 6.44 -4.04
C GLY A 27 -13.87 6.94 -4.89
N ILE A 28 -13.53 7.63 -5.96
CA ILE A 28 -14.49 7.95 -7.01
C ILE A 28 -14.84 6.64 -7.71
N ASP A 29 -16.13 6.34 -7.83
CA ASP A 29 -16.58 5.13 -8.52
C ASP A 29 -16.26 5.27 -10.03
N LEU A 30 -15.11 4.74 -10.43
CA LEU A 30 -14.60 4.77 -11.80
C LEU A 30 -15.49 3.97 -12.80
N ARG A 31 -16.60 3.39 -12.33
CA ARG A 31 -17.60 2.79 -13.22
C ARG A 31 -18.23 3.82 -14.17
N VAL A 32 -18.11 5.11 -13.85
CA VAL A 32 -18.70 6.20 -14.66
C VAL A 32 -17.74 6.74 -15.73
N SER A 33 -16.45 6.45 -15.65
CA SER A 33 -15.47 6.90 -16.65
C SER A 33 -14.82 5.74 -17.42
N ALA A 34 -15.63 4.84 -17.97
CA ALA A 34 -15.18 3.78 -18.89
C ALA A 34 -14.52 4.30 -20.19
N ALA A 35 -14.30 5.61 -20.30
CA ALA A 35 -13.69 6.26 -21.47
C ALA A 35 -12.18 6.59 -21.30
N SER A 36 -11.59 6.38 -20.10
CA SER A 36 -10.16 6.60 -19.91
C SER A 36 -9.42 5.26 -19.73
N ALA A 37 -8.24 5.15 -20.34
CA ALA A 37 -7.37 3.96 -20.36
C ALA A 37 -6.92 3.45 -18.96
N SER A 38 -7.40 4.04 -17.88
CA SER A 38 -7.17 3.66 -16.49
C SER A 38 -8.21 2.68 -15.92
N GLY A 39 -9.05 2.06 -16.75
CA GLY A 39 -10.08 1.10 -16.35
C GLY A 39 -9.58 -0.15 -15.64
N VAL A 40 -8.28 -0.49 -15.75
CA VAL A 40 -7.69 -1.68 -15.12
C VAL A 40 -7.61 -1.54 -13.60
N LEU A 41 -7.30 -0.36 -13.06
CA LEU A 41 -7.26 -0.09 -11.61
C LEU A 41 -8.62 -0.29 -10.91
N ALA A 42 -9.72 -0.09 -11.63
CA ALA A 42 -11.06 -0.22 -11.06
C ALA A 42 -11.48 -1.67 -10.82
N TYR A 43 -10.94 -2.62 -11.56
CA TYR A 43 -11.37 -4.02 -11.52
C TYR A 43 -10.69 -4.87 -10.45
N GLY A 44 -9.51 -4.50 -9.97
CA GLY A 44 -8.74 -5.28 -8.99
C GLY A 44 -8.90 -4.84 -7.53
N LEU A 45 -9.35 -3.60 -7.30
CA LEU A 45 -9.36 -2.97 -5.98
C LEU A 45 -10.78 -2.80 -5.44
N HIS A 46 -11.36 -3.86 -4.91
CA HIS A 46 -12.66 -3.84 -4.22
C HIS A 46 -12.52 -4.33 -2.77
N LEU A 47 -13.55 -4.13 -1.94
CA LEU A 47 -13.59 -4.71 -0.60
C LEU A 47 -13.42 -6.22 -0.66
N GLY A 48 -12.52 -6.76 0.17
CA GLY A 48 -12.16 -8.16 0.19
C GLY A 48 -11.15 -8.57 -0.90
N ALA A 49 -10.74 -7.67 -1.80
CA ALA A 49 -9.67 -7.97 -2.76
C ALA A 49 -8.38 -8.33 -2.04
N ARG A 50 -7.67 -9.33 -2.58
CA ARG A 50 -6.43 -9.88 -2.05
C ARG A 50 -5.30 -9.62 -3.03
N LEU A 51 -4.17 -9.14 -2.53
CA LEU A 51 -3.00 -8.79 -3.33
C LEU A 51 -1.75 -9.35 -2.65
N PRO A 52 -0.71 -9.76 -3.41
CA PRO A 52 0.54 -10.22 -2.81
C PRO A 52 1.20 -9.12 -1.97
N ALA A 53 1.58 -9.45 -0.73
CA ALA A 53 2.14 -8.46 0.19
C ALA A 53 3.49 -7.89 -0.27
N HIS A 54 4.33 -8.68 -0.94
CA HIS A 54 5.67 -8.27 -1.33
C HIS A 54 5.71 -7.20 -2.44
N VAL A 55 4.65 -7.08 -3.25
CA VAL A 55 4.57 -6.14 -4.39
C VAL A 55 3.78 -4.87 -4.09
N THR A 56 3.12 -4.81 -2.93
CA THR A 56 2.26 -3.69 -2.56
C THR A 56 2.92 -2.81 -1.50
N SER A 57 2.69 -1.50 -1.59
CA SER A 57 3.15 -0.56 -0.56
C SER A 57 2.54 -0.88 0.82
N THR A 58 1.26 -1.27 0.86
CA THR A 58 0.55 -1.69 2.08
C THR A 58 1.15 -2.95 2.68
N GLY A 59 1.44 -3.95 1.86
CA GLY A 59 2.08 -5.18 2.32
C GLY A 59 3.45 -4.92 2.92
N ARG A 60 4.25 -4.06 2.32
CA ARG A 60 5.59 -3.70 2.84
C ARG A 60 5.51 -2.95 4.17
N VAL A 61 4.55 -2.04 4.34
CA VAL A 61 4.29 -1.38 5.62
C VAL A 61 3.91 -2.39 6.70
N LEU A 62 3.04 -3.34 6.38
CA LEU A 62 2.60 -4.37 7.32
C LEU A 62 3.70 -5.39 7.63
N LEU A 63 4.51 -5.78 6.64
CA LEU A 63 5.69 -6.64 6.85
C LEU A 63 6.77 -5.93 7.68
N ALA A 64 6.97 -4.63 7.47
CA ALA A 64 7.90 -3.83 8.26
C ALA A 64 7.48 -3.73 9.74
N ALA A 65 6.19 -3.83 10.03
CA ALA A 65 5.65 -3.83 11.39
C ALA A 65 5.80 -5.17 12.12
N LEU A 66 6.11 -6.26 11.42
CA LEU A 66 6.36 -7.56 12.05
C LEU A 66 7.67 -7.51 12.86
N PRO A 67 7.75 -8.20 14.00
CA PRO A 67 9.02 -8.50 14.63
C PRO A 67 9.97 -9.19 13.65
N GLU A 68 11.26 -8.95 13.77
CA GLU A 68 12.25 -9.47 12.82
C GLU A 68 12.18 -11.00 12.67
N THR A 69 11.97 -11.72 13.77
CA THR A 69 11.81 -13.17 13.76
C THR A 69 10.60 -13.64 12.97
N GLU A 70 9.47 -12.89 13.04
CA GLU A 70 8.26 -13.20 12.30
C GLU A 70 8.42 -12.86 10.82
N PHE A 71 9.05 -11.74 10.49
CA PHE A 71 9.37 -11.38 9.11
C PHE A 71 10.31 -12.40 8.48
N ASN A 72 11.34 -12.85 9.19
CA ASN A 72 12.26 -13.90 8.72
C ASN A 72 11.52 -15.21 8.45
N ARG A 73 10.58 -15.60 9.30
CA ARG A 73 9.72 -16.77 9.10
C ARG A 73 8.80 -16.59 7.89
N TRP A 74 8.23 -15.40 7.75
CA TRP A 74 7.37 -15.06 6.61
C TRP A 74 8.13 -15.16 5.28
N LEU A 75 9.38 -14.72 5.23
CA LEU A 75 10.21 -14.70 4.03
C LEU A 75 10.84 -16.06 3.69
N LYS A 76 11.05 -16.92 4.69
CA LYS A 76 11.78 -18.21 4.54
C LYS A 76 11.12 -19.13 3.52
N GLY A 77 11.93 -19.58 2.54
CA GLY A 77 11.50 -20.58 1.54
C GLY A 77 10.44 -20.09 0.57
N ARG A 78 10.20 -18.78 0.53
CA ARG A 78 9.14 -18.21 -0.28
C ARG A 78 9.63 -17.82 -1.67
N THR A 79 8.82 -18.15 -2.67
CA THR A 79 8.97 -17.61 -4.01
C THR A 79 8.23 -16.28 -4.10
N LEU A 80 8.97 -15.20 -4.40
CA LEU A 80 8.40 -13.88 -4.66
C LEU A 80 8.02 -13.79 -6.13
N SER A 81 6.74 -13.94 -6.43
CA SER A 81 6.25 -13.96 -7.81
C SER A 81 6.45 -12.61 -8.50
N ARG A 82 6.85 -12.67 -9.78
CA ARG A 82 7.03 -11.49 -10.63
C ARG A 82 5.70 -11.14 -11.29
N LEU A 83 5.22 -9.91 -11.09
CA LEU A 83 4.01 -9.36 -11.71
C LEU A 83 4.35 -8.38 -12.82
N THR A 84 5.45 -7.63 -12.67
CA THR A 84 5.97 -6.70 -13.67
C THR A 84 7.49 -6.85 -13.80
N ALA A 85 8.08 -6.15 -14.75
CA ALA A 85 9.54 -6.06 -14.86
C ALA A 85 10.20 -5.39 -13.64
N HIS A 86 9.45 -4.57 -12.90
CA HIS A 86 9.94 -3.83 -11.71
C HIS A 86 9.74 -4.59 -10.40
N THR A 87 8.99 -5.69 -10.39
CA THR A 87 8.73 -6.48 -9.17
C THR A 87 10.04 -6.96 -8.54
N ILE A 88 10.20 -6.72 -7.24
CA ILE A 88 11.28 -7.28 -6.44
C ILE A 88 11.00 -8.76 -6.21
N THR A 89 11.90 -9.63 -6.71
CA THR A 89 11.80 -11.10 -6.59
C THR A 89 12.96 -11.70 -5.80
N ASP A 90 13.93 -10.88 -5.40
CA ASP A 90 15.05 -11.28 -4.58
C ASP A 90 14.78 -11.02 -3.09
N ALA A 91 14.99 -12.06 -2.26
CA ALA A 91 14.68 -12.01 -0.83
C ALA A 91 15.55 -10.99 -0.08
N LYS A 92 16.85 -10.86 -0.46
CA LYS A 92 17.77 -9.90 0.16
C LYS A 92 17.30 -8.47 -0.16
N ARG A 93 17.00 -8.19 -1.42
CA ARG A 93 16.51 -6.88 -1.85
C ARG A 93 15.18 -6.52 -1.19
N LEU A 94 14.27 -7.48 -1.04
CA LEU A 94 13.03 -7.24 -0.30
C LEU A 94 13.32 -6.88 1.16
N ARG A 95 14.25 -7.58 1.82
CA ARG A 95 14.69 -7.28 3.18
C ARG A 95 15.21 -5.84 3.30
N ASP A 96 16.09 -5.43 2.39
CA ASP A 96 16.64 -4.07 2.39
C ASP A 96 15.54 -3.02 2.25
N VAL A 97 14.55 -3.27 1.40
CA VAL A 97 13.37 -2.38 1.26
C VAL A 97 12.52 -2.34 2.52
N ILE A 98 12.29 -3.49 3.17
CA ILE A 98 11.54 -3.54 4.44
C ILE A 98 12.26 -2.77 5.56
N GLU A 99 13.58 -2.88 5.66
CA GLU A 99 14.37 -2.08 6.61
C GLU A 99 14.23 -0.58 6.33
N GLN A 100 14.25 -0.17 5.04
CA GLN A 100 14.03 1.22 4.67
C GLN A 100 12.62 1.69 5.08
N VAL A 101 11.59 0.86 4.87
CA VAL A 101 10.21 1.17 5.29
C VAL A 101 10.11 1.32 6.81
N ARG A 102 10.83 0.52 7.59
CA ARG A 102 10.93 0.67 9.05
C ARG A 102 11.52 2.02 9.45
N ALA A 103 12.57 2.45 8.75
CA ALA A 103 13.23 3.72 9.03
C ALA A 103 12.37 4.92 8.63
N ASP A 104 11.71 4.86 7.48
CA ASP A 104 10.94 5.96 6.91
C ASP A 104 9.51 6.07 7.46
N ASP A 105 8.97 4.98 7.99
CA ASP A 105 7.58 4.83 8.47
C ASP A 105 6.52 5.04 7.38
N TYR A 106 6.88 4.86 6.13
CA TYR A 106 5.99 4.79 4.98
C TYR A 106 6.60 3.95 3.85
N CYS A 107 5.81 3.59 2.86
CA CYS A 107 6.28 2.93 1.65
C CYS A 107 5.67 3.56 0.40
N LEU A 108 6.53 3.89 -0.56
CA LEU A 108 6.14 4.19 -1.94
C LEU A 108 6.60 3.05 -2.84
N ALA A 109 5.66 2.35 -3.46
CA ALA A 109 5.92 1.30 -4.44
C ALA A 109 5.50 1.80 -5.83
N SER A 110 6.38 1.63 -6.81
CA SER A 110 6.16 2.10 -8.18
C SER A 110 6.20 0.94 -9.15
N GLU A 111 5.12 0.73 -9.89
CA GLU A 111 5.03 -0.20 -11.02
C GLU A 111 5.35 -1.67 -10.67
N GLU A 112 5.37 -2.05 -9.40
CA GLU A 112 5.75 -3.40 -9.00
C GLU A 112 4.58 -4.39 -9.02
N HIS A 113 3.37 -3.91 -8.77
CA HIS A 113 2.13 -4.67 -8.92
C HIS A 113 1.56 -4.54 -10.32
N GLU A 114 1.54 -3.33 -10.86
CA GLU A 114 1.00 -2.98 -12.16
C GLU A 114 1.79 -1.81 -12.77
N LEU A 115 2.13 -1.91 -14.06
CA LEU A 115 2.84 -0.85 -14.78
C LEU A 115 2.00 0.43 -14.84
N GLY A 116 2.66 1.58 -14.72
CA GLY A 116 2.03 2.88 -14.75
C GLY A 116 1.36 3.31 -13.45
N ILE A 117 1.49 2.53 -12.36
CA ILE A 117 0.82 2.75 -11.09
C ILE A 117 1.82 2.97 -9.95
N HIS A 118 1.58 4.02 -9.17
CA HIS A 118 2.21 4.24 -7.86
C HIS A 118 1.23 3.93 -6.73
N ALA A 119 1.77 3.46 -5.61
CA ALA A 119 1.04 3.33 -4.36
C ALA A 119 1.88 3.85 -3.20
N LEU A 120 1.31 4.72 -2.37
CA LEU A 120 1.92 5.27 -1.16
C LEU A 120 1.12 4.81 0.05
N SER A 121 1.80 4.28 1.07
CA SER A 121 1.16 3.73 2.27
C SER A 121 1.84 4.17 3.55
N VAL A 122 1.03 4.30 4.60
CA VAL A 122 1.47 4.56 5.98
C VAL A 122 0.86 3.52 6.93
N PRO A 123 1.51 3.20 8.07
CA PRO A 123 0.92 2.32 9.08
C PRO A 123 -0.23 3.01 9.82
N VAL A 124 -1.26 2.24 10.13
CA VAL A 124 -2.33 2.61 11.05
C VAL A 124 -2.10 1.86 12.36
N ARG A 125 -1.90 2.61 13.45
CA ARG A 125 -1.54 2.08 14.76
C ARG A 125 -2.68 2.28 15.76
N ASN A 126 -2.91 1.28 16.62
CA ASN A 126 -3.81 1.42 17.75
C ASN A 126 -3.20 2.25 18.90
N LEU A 127 -3.94 2.43 19.99
CA LEU A 127 -3.47 3.22 21.14
C LEU A 127 -2.23 2.63 21.82
N GLN A 128 -1.97 1.32 21.70
CA GLN A 128 -0.78 0.65 22.20
C GLN A 128 0.43 0.80 21.25
N GLY A 129 0.28 1.53 20.14
CA GLY A 129 1.33 1.74 19.16
C GLY A 129 1.56 0.55 18.21
N LYS A 130 0.75 -0.50 18.28
CA LYS A 130 0.82 -1.66 17.39
C LYS A 130 0.20 -1.30 16.04
N THR A 131 0.93 -1.58 14.95
CA THR A 131 0.37 -1.48 13.60
C THR A 131 -0.66 -2.57 13.38
N VAL A 132 -1.88 -2.19 13.07
CA VAL A 132 -3.04 -3.09 12.87
C VAL A 132 -3.55 -3.08 11.44
N ALA A 133 -3.24 -2.03 10.68
CA ALA A 133 -3.59 -1.90 9.27
C ALA A 133 -2.57 -1.00 8.57
N ALA A 134 -2.68 -0.89 7.26
CA ALA A 134 -2.02 0.14 6.45
C ALA A 134 -3.09 0.96 5.71
N LEU A 135 -2.88 2.27 5.65
CA LEU A 135 -3.70 3.18 4.85
C LEU A 135 -2.91 3.56 3.60
N ASN A 136 -3.54 3.48 2.42
CA ASN A 136 -2.86 3.81 1.17
C ASN A 136 -3.67 4.73 0.26
N VAL A 137 -2.93 5.33 -0.67
CA VAL A 137 -3.44 5.96 -1.88
C VAL A 137 -2.78 5.31 -3.09
N VAL A 138 -3.54 5.12 -4.15
CA VAL A 138 -3.07 4.58 -5.43
C VAL A 138 -3.38 5.59 -6.53
N ALA A 139 -2.40 5.87 -7.37
CA ALA A 139 -2.55 6.83 -8.45
C ALA A 139 -1.75 6.43 -9.71
N PRO A 140 -2.23 6.78 -10.92
CA PRO A 140 -1.44 6.65 -12.14
C PRO A 140 -0.21 7.56 -12.11
N LEU A 141 0.93 7.05 -12.62
CA LEU A 141 2.19 7.79 -12.73
C LEU A 141 2.02 9.13 -13.45
N GLY A 142 1.28 9.13 -14.56
CA GLY A 142 1.09 10.31 -15.40
C GLY A 142 0.31 11.43 -14.71
N ARG A 143 -0.50 11.09 -13.70
CA ARG A 143 -1.30 12.07 -12.95
C ARG A 143 -0.58 12.58 -11.71
N LEU A 144 0.10 11.72 -10.99
CA LEU A 144 0.78 12.04 -9.73
C LEU A 144 2.19 11.44 -9.70
N PRO A 145 3.23 12.24 -10.05
CA PRO A 145 4.61 11.80 -9.91
C PRO A 145 4.96 11.45 -8.44
N ALA A 146 5.92 10.54 -8.25
CA ALA A 146 6.36 10.06 -6.94
C ALA A 146 6.73 11.18 -5.96
N THR A 147 7.34 12.27 -6.45
CA THR A 147 7.70 13.43 -5.64
C THR A 147 6.47 14.15 -5.10
N MET A 148 5.44 14.35 -5.93
CA MET A 148 4.18 14.95 -5.49
C MET A 148 3.41 14.07 -4.52
N MET A 149 3.43 12.75 -4.70
CA MET A 149 2.82 11.83 -3.74
C MET A 149 3.43 12.00 -2.34
N ARG A 150 4.77 12.10 -2.24
CA ARG A 150 5.44 12.33 -0.96
C ARG A 150 5.15 13.71 -0.38
N GLN A 151 5.20 14.76 -1.20
CA GLN A 151 5.04 16.14 -0.72
C GLN A 151 3.60 16.46 -0.33
N THR A 152 2.63 15.96 -1.08
CA THR A 152 1.23 16.35 -0.94
C THR A 152 0.41 15.29 -0.20
N LEU A 153 0.55 14.01 -0.55
CA LEU A 153 -0.34 12.96 -0.03
C LEU A 153 0.18 12.30 1.24
N LEU A 154 1.51 12.21 1.43
CA LEU A 154 2.07 11.59 2.63
C LEU A 154 1.64 12.29 3.92
N PRO A 155 1.70 13.63 4.05
CA PRO A 155 1.21 14.31 5.25
C PRO A 155 -0.29 14.05 5.52
N LEU A 156 -1.11 14.02 4.47
CA LEU A 156 -2.56 13.76 4.60
C LEU A 156 -2.84 12.31 5.05
N LEU A 157 -2.06 11.34 4.56
CA LEU A 157 -2.18 9.94 5.00
C LEU A 157 -1.77 9.79 6.46
N ILE A 158 -0.68 10.42 6.88
CA ILE A 158 -0.20 10.39 8.27
C ILE A 158 -1.26 11.01 9.20
N GLU A 159 -1.81 12.16 8.83
CA GLU A 159 -2.89 12.82 9.60
C GLU A 159 -4.10 11.90 9.73
N ALA A 160 -4.58 11.32 8.63
CA ALA A 160 -5.72 10.41 8.64
C ALA A 160 -5.46 9.13 9.46
N ALA A 161 -4.26 8.56 9.39
CA ALA A 161 -3.88 7.40 10.20
C ALA A 161 -3.89 7.73 11.71
N ASN A 162 -3.45 8.94 12.07
CA ASN A 162 -3.49 9.43 13.46
C ASN A 162 -4.93 9.68 13.95
N GLU A 163 -5.82 10.17 13.09
CA GLU A 163 -7.24 10.37 13.43
C GLU A 163 -7.97 9.04 13.65
N ILE A 164 -7.61 7.98 12.92
CA ILE A 164 -8.20 6.64 13.09
C ILE A 164 -7.73 6.00 14.40
N ARG A 165 -6.53 6.31 14.86
CA ARG A 165 -5.88 5.68 16.02
C ARG A 165 -6.76 5.53 17.27
N PRO A 166 -7.51 6.55 17.74
CA PRO A 166 -8.37 6.41 18.92
C PRO A 166 -9.64 5.59 18.70
N LEU A 167 -9.92 5.18 17.45
CA LEU A 167 -11.12 4.43 17.07
C LEU A 167 -10.89 2.92 16.99
N ILE A 168 -9.64 2.45 17.16
CA ILE A 168 -9.23 1.06 16.96
C ILE A 168 -8.35 0.54 18.10
#